data_0f67d5e032817573d498649012fbd61c
#
_entry.id   0f67d5e032817573d498649012fbd61c
#
_cell.length_a   1.000
_cell.length_b   1.000
_cell.length_c   1.000
_cell.angle_alpha   90.00
_cell.angle_beta   90.00
_cell.angle_gamma   90.00
#
_symmetry.space_group_name_H-M   'P 1'
#
loop_
_entity.id
_entity.type
_entity.pdbx_description
1 polymer ?
#
loop_
_entity_poly.entity_id
_entity_poly.type
_entity_poly.pdbx_seq_one_letter_code
_entity_poly.pdbx_strand_id
1 'polypeptide(L)'
;MFRQDCSHHLLTTILPFWENLTDWERGGWFGYVNHDLSVERGAHKGCILNSRILWTFSTAARVTGDKSLLRYARHAFAFLPHFEDTERGGVYWSVTADGEPLDKTKHTYCQAFAIYGLAAYMRAIGESDPDYAPARDKAMALFRLIETKCSDAGGYGEAYEPDFTPVGNEKLSDNPKLMERHETASRTMNTLLHVLEGYAELYRAMPDEAVRRAGEVCLERFLNVMYNPSKRRLEVFYDRDYRSLLDMQSFGHDIEASWLIWDAAETLLPESNRAPYLHMCLTLAEAVRERAFTAHGLENEIVEGKVDHTRVWWVQAETVLGFLNAYELTGASTWLRQAEAQFAYIRRAFVDPRPNSEWFWSLTESGVPTDKPIVEEWKCPYHNSRMCLRVMEHLA
;
A
#
# COMPACT_ATOMS: atom_id res chain seq x y z
N MET A 1 -14.71 -10.99 -19.28
CA MET A 1 -15.71 -10.74 -18.24
C MET A 1 -15.04 -10.16 -16.99
N PHE A 2 -14.12 -10.83 -16.32
CA PHE A 2 -13.47 -10.37 -15.07
C PHE A 2 -12.79 -8.98 -15.22
N ARG A 3 -11.98 -8.76 -16.26
CA ARG A 3 -11.37 -7.46 -16.57
C ARG A 3 -12.40 -6.35 -16.74
N GLN A 4 -13.49 -6.62 -17.44
CA GLN A 4 -14.55 -5.64 -17.68
C GLN A 4 -15.30 -5.30 -16.39
N ASP A 5 -15.54 -6.29 -15.54
CA ASP A 5 -16.19 -6.08 -14.24
C ASP A 5 -15.33 -5.23 -13.31
N CYS A 6 -14.00 -5.45 -13.28
CA CYS A 6 -13.06 -4.60 -12.54
C CYS A 6 -13.01 -3.17 -13.10
N SER A 7 -12.95 -3.02 -14.43
CA SER A 7 -13.00 -1.71 -15.09
C SER A 7 -14.30 -0.97 -14.76
N HIS A 8 -15.44 -1.65 -14.88
CA HIS A 8 -16.72 -1.05 -14.53
C HIS A 8 -16.76 -0.61 -13.06
N HIS A 9 -16.35 -1.48 -12.14
CA HIS A 9 -16.33 -1.16 -10.72
C HIS A 9 -15.43 0.03 -10.37
N LEU A 10 -14.23 0.09 -10.98
CA LEU A 10 -13.32 1.24 -10.83
C LEU A 10 -13.99 2.54 -11.26
N LEU A 11 -14.55 2.55 -12.47
CA LEU A 11 -15.06 3.75 -13.12
C LEU A 11 -16.43 4.22 -12.59
N THR A 12 -17.23 3.32 -12.00
CA THR A 12 -18.59 3.67 -11.55
C THR A 12 -18.75 3.73 -10.02
N THR A 13 -17.79 3.18 -9.28
CA THR A 13 -17.88 3.11 -7.81
C THR A 13 -16.69 3.80 -7.16
N ILE A 14 -15.46 3.34 -7.44
CA ILE A 14 -14.29 3.80 -6.69
C ILE A 14 -13.92 5.24 -7.08
N LEU A 15 -13.61 5.49 -8.36
CA LEU A 15 -13.15 6.82 -8.78
C LEU A 15 -14.18 7.91 -8.51
N PRO A 16 -15.49 7.76 -8.84
CA PRO A 16 -16.48 8.81 -8.57
C PRO A 16 -16.62 9.16 -7.09
N PHE A 17 -16.53 8.18 -6.18
CA PHE A 17 -16.53 8.42 -4.75
C PHE A 17 -15.36 9.34 -4.34
N TRP A 18 -14.14 9.02 -4.79
CA TRP A 18 -12.95 9.78 -4.44
C TRP A 18 -12.87 11.12 -5.16
N GLU A 19 -13.42 11.25 -6.38
CA GLU A 19 -13.58 12.54 -7.06
C GLU A 19 -14.44 13.51 -6.25
N ASN A 20 -15.53 13.00 -5.66
CA ASN A 20 -16.45 13.79 -4.83
C ASN A 20 -15.84 14.24 -3.49
N LEU A 21 -14.78 13.59 -3.02
CA LEU A 21 -14.07 13.94 -1.78
C LEU A 21 -12.91 14.91 -1.99
N THR A 22 -12.72 15.44 -3.20
CA THR A 22 -11.69 16.44 -3.46
C THR A 22 -12.02 17.74 -2.74
N ASP A 23 -11.10 18.25 -1.94
CA ASP A 23 -11.22 19.56 -1.30
C ASP A 23 -10.68 20.65 -2.24
N TRP A 24 -11.55 21.19 -3.09
CA TRP A 24 -11.18 22.22 -4.06
C TRP A 24 -10.92 23.59 -3.44
N GLU A 25 -11.33 23.82 -2.18
CA GLU A 25 -11.18 25.09 -1.48
C GLU A 25 -9.84 25.18 -0.77
N ARG A 26 -9.43 24.10 -0.06
CA ARG A 26 -8.22 24.06 0.79
C ARG A 26 -7.12 23.17 0.24
N GLY A 27 -7.38 22.47 -0.85
CA GLY A 27 -6.44 21.54 -1.47
C GLY A 27 -6.49 20.13 -0.86
N GLY A 28 -5.95 19.16 -1.58
CA GLY A 28 -5.96 17.75 -1.18
C GLY A 28 -7.36 17.13 -1.12
N TRP A 29 -7.56 16.17 -0.24
CA TRP A 29 -8.84 15.47 -0.04
C TRP A 29 -9.31 15.57 1.40
N PHE A 30 -10.64 15.48 1.61
CA PHE A 30 -11.19 15.33 2.94
C PHE A 30 -10.67 14.03 3.57
N GLY A 31 -10.11 14.15 4.77
CA GLY A 31 -9.35 13.07 5.42
C GLY A 31 -10.20 12.05 6.15
N TYR A 32 -11.52 12.31 6.33
CA TYR A 32 -12.36 11.44 7.13
C TYR A 32 -13.82 11.44 6.68
N VAL A 33 -14.39 10.24 6.52
CA VAL A 33 -15.81 10.01 6.25
C VAL A 33 -16.33 8.97 7.22
N ASN A 34 -17.30 9.34 8.03
CA ASN A 34 -17.93 8.46 8.99
C ASN A 34 -18.64 7.26 8.36
N HIS A 35 -18.98 6.27 9.17
CA HIS A 35 -19.76 5.12 8.69
C HIS A 35 -21.12 5.54 8.10
N ASP A 36 -21.74 6.59 8.58
CA ASP A 36 -23.02 7.12 8.07
C ASP A 36 -22.89 7.98 6.80
N LEU A 37 -21.67 8.08 6.24
CA LEU A 37 -21.29 8.86 5.07
C LEU A 37 -21.19 10.38 5.31
N SER A 38 -21.31 10.86 6.53
CA SER A 38 -21.02 12.25 6.85
C SER A 38 -19.54 12.55 6.70
N VAL A 39 -19.21 13.63 5.96
CA VAL A 39 -17.83 14.06 5.71
C VAL A 39 -17.38 15.03 6.80
N GLU A 40 -16.32 14.68 7.52
CA GLU A 40 -15.68 15.54 8.51
C GLU A 40 -14.74 16.54 7.81
N ARG A 41 -15.31 17.65 7.34
CA ARG A 41 -14.57 18.66 6.56
C ARG A 41 -13.43 19.34 7.31
N GLY A 42 -13.44 19.32 8.64
CA GLY A 42 -12.39 19.84 9.50
C GLY A 42 -11.35 18.81 9.93
N ALA A 43 -11.48 17.55 9.52
CA ALA A 43 -10.52 16.51 9.85
C ALA A 43 -9.14 16.80 9.24
N HIS A 44 -8.11 16.33 9.92
CA HIS A 44 -6.74 16.42 9.41
C HIS A 44 -6.58 15.59 8.11
N LYS A 45 -5.55 15.91 7.34
CA LYS A 45 -5.20 15.24 6.09
C LYS A 45 -3.91 14.45 6.29
N GLY A 46 -3.97 13.13 6.04
CA GLY A 46 -2.83 12.24 6.18
C GLY A 46 -1.94 12.25 4.93
N CYS A 47 -0.62 12.19 5.13
CA CYS A 47 0.34 12.09 4.04
C CYS A 47 0.16 10.80 3.24
N ILE A 48 -0.07 9.67 3.91
CA ILE A 48 -0.30 8.36 3.27
C ILE A 48 -1.50 8.43 2.35
N LEU A 49 -2.65 8.92 2.83
CA LEU A 49 -3.88 9.05 2.05
C LEU A 49 -3.66 9.89 0.79
N ASN A 50 -3.06 11.08 0.92
CA ASN A 50 -2.86 11.98 -0.22
C ASN A 50 -1.82 11.45 -1.23
N SER A 51 -0.76 10.78 -0.76
CA SER A 51 0.23 10.11 -1.61
C SER A 51 -0.40 8.94 -2.40
N ARG A 52 -1.25 8.15 -1.76
CA ARG A 52 -1.98 7.03 -2.38
C ARG A 52 -3.04 7.53 -3.39
N ILE A 53 -3.65 8.67 -3.13
CA ILE A 53 -4.55 9.33 -4.09
C ILE A 53 -3.79 9.82 -5.32
N LEU A 54 -2.61 10.43 -5.12
CA LEU A 54 -1.74 10.81 -6.23
C LEU A 54 -1.42 9.60 -7.11
N TRP A 55 -1.04 8.48 -6.49
CA TRP A 55 -0.80 7.21 -7.21
C TRP A 55 -2.06 6.74 -7.96
N THR A 56 -3.21 6.73 -7.28
CA THR A 56 -4.48 6.20 -7.84
C THR A 56 -4.89 6.93 -9.11
N PHE A 57 -5.00 8.27 -9.06
CA PHE A 57 -5.44 9.03 -10.22
C PHE A 57 -4.40 9.07 -11.34
N SER A 58 -3.11 9.06 -11.00
CA SER A 58 -2.03 8.95 -11.99
C SER A 58 -2.08 7.61 -12.74
N THR A 59 -2.18 6.50 -11.99
CA THR A 59 -2.23 5.16 -12.58
C THR A 59 -3.54 4.94 -13.33
N ALA A 60 -4.67 5.43 -12.80
CA ALA A 60 -5.95 5.35 -13.50
C ALA A 60 -5.90 6.09 -14.84
N ALA A 61 -5.35 7.32 -14.89
CA ALA A 61 -5.20 8.07 -16.14
C ALA A 61 -4.35 7.31 -17.17
N ARG A 62 -3.28 6.67 -16.71
CA ARG A 62 -2.37 5.89 -17.59
C ARG A 62 -3.03 4.61 -18.10
N VAL A 63 -3.66 3.84 -17.23
CA VAL A 63 -4.23 2.51 -17.57
C VAL A 63 -5.51 2.63 -18.39
N THR A 64 -6.37 3.59 -18.05
CA THR A 64 -7.63 3.81 -18.80
C THR A 64 -7.44 4.64 -20.07
N GLY A 65 -6.35 5.41 -20.16
CA GLY A 65 -6.14 6.40 -21.21
C GLY A 65 -6.97 7.70 -21.02
N ASP A 66 -7.77 7.78 -19.95
CA ASP A 66 -8.57 8.97 -19.65
C ASP A 66 -7.74 10.07 -19.00
N LYS A 67 -7.26 10.99 -19.83
CA LYS A 67 -6.45 12.13 -19.37
C LYS A 67 -7.22 13.13 -18.50
N SER A 68 -8.53 13.08 -18.46
CA SER A 68 -9.31 13.95 -17.57
C SER A 68 -9.03 13.68 -16.09
N LEU A 69 -8.64 12.46 -15.76
CA LEU A 69 -8.24 12.04 -14.40
C LEU A 69 -6.95 12.73 -13.92
N LEU A 70 -6.10 13.22 -14.84
CA LEU A 70 -4.89 13.97 -14.48
C LEU A 70 -5.19 15.25 -13.71
N ARG A 71 -6.38 15.82 -13.82
CA ARG A 71 -6.76 17.00 -13.03
C ARG A 71 -6.70 16.70 -11.52
N TYR A 72 -7.10 15.49 -11.12
CA TYR A 72 -7.07 15.04 -9.73
C TYR A 72 -5.63 14.69 -9.31
N ALA A 73 -4.86 14.04 -10.18
CA ALA A 73 -3.44 13.79 -9.92
C ALA A 73 -2.67 15.10 -9.73
N ARG A 74 -2.89 16.13 -10.58
CA ARG A 74 -2.29 17.46 -10.41
C ARG A 74 -2.72 18.14 -9.11
N HIS A 75 -3.98 18.00 -8.72
CA HIS A 75 -4.49 18.55 -7.46
C HIS A 75 -3.80 17.89 -6.25
N ALA A 76 -3.60 16.56 -6.27
CA ALA A 76 -2.87 15.85 -5.23
C ALA A 76 -1.38 16.26 -5.22
N PHE A 77 -0.74 16.37 -6.38
CA PHE A 77 0.65 16.81 -6.49
C PHE A 77 0.85 18.23 -5.96
N ALA A 78 -0.07 19.14 -6.28
CA ALA A 78 -0.04 20.53 -5.80
C ALA A 78 -0.21 20.64 -4.26
N PHE A 79 -0.87 19.65 -3.62
CA PHE A 79 -1.05 19.63 -2.17
C PHE A 79 0.11 18.97 -1.42
N LEU A 80 0.90 18.13 -2.07
CA LEU A 80 2.00 17.38 -1.43
C LEU A 80 3.00 18.27 -0.67
N PRO A 81 3.36 19.50 -1.15
CA PRO A 81 4.26 20.40 -0.42
C PRO A 81 3.83 20.79 1.00
N HIS A 82 2.54 20.70 1.33
CA HIS A 82 2.06 20.97 2.69
C HIS A 82 2.58 19.96 3.72
N PHE A 83 2.94 18.76 3.28
CA PHE A 83 3.56 17.75 4.14
C PHE A 83 5.08 17.91 4.27
N GLU A 84 5.74 18.71 3.43
CA GLU A 84 7.19 18.79 3.36
C GLU A 84 7.80 19.59 4.54
N ASP A 85 8.82 19.02 5.18
CA ASP A 85 9.71 19.76 6.05
C ASP A 85 10.78 20.46 5.20
N THR A 86 10.60 21.75 4.97
CA THR A 86 11.51 22.54 4.13
C THR A 86 12.87 22.84 4.80
N GLU A 87 12.98 22.65 6.12
CA GLU A 87 14.23 22.88 6.84
C GLU A 87 15.12 21.63 6.90
N ARG A 88 14.52 20.48 7.20
CA ARG A 88 15.23 19.21 7.44
C ARG A 88 14.99 18.15 6.40
N GLY A 89 14.03 18.39 5.50
CA GLY A 89 13.61 17.46 4.46
C GLY A 89 12.67 16.37 4.97
N GLY A 90 12.11 15.63 4.02
CA GLY A 90 11.11 14.59 4.27
C GLY A 90 9.70 15.13 4.41
N VAL A 91 8.75 14.23 4.62
CA VAL A 91 7.33 14.55 4.80
C VAL A 91 6.86 14.18 6.20
N TYR A 92 5.97 15.01 6.75
CA TYR A 92 5.29 14.79 8.01
C TYR A 92 4.19 13.73 7.89
N TRP A 93 3.71 13.22 9.02
CA TRP A 93 2.60 12.28 9.09
C TRP A 93 1.29 12.90 8.63
N SER A 94 0.93 14.07 9.17
CA SER A 94 -0.33 14.73 8.84
C SER A 94 -0.26 16.25 8.93
N VAL A 95 -1.22 16.89 8.26
CA VAL A 95 -1.47 18.34 8.31
C VAL A 95 -2.91 18.60 8.74
N THR A 96 -3.21 19.82 9.19
CA THR A 96 -4.58 20.26 9.46
C THR A 96 -5.42 20.26 8.19
N ALA A 97 -6.73 20.46 8.30
CA ALA A 97 -7.62 20.63 7.16
C ALA A 97 -7.16 21.74 6.20
N ASP A 98 -6.50 22.77 6.74
CA ASP A 98 -6.01 23.94 5.98
C ASP A 98 -4.57 23.78 5.48
N GLY A 99 -3.93 22.61 5.71
CA GLY A 99 -2.61 22.28 5.20
C GLY A 99 -1.44 22.69 6.10
N GLU A 100 -1.69 23.11 7.34
CA GLU A 100 -0.63 23.41 8.30
C GLU A 100 -0.09 22.13 8.97
N PRO A 101 1.23 21.99 9.19
CA PRO A 101 1.79 20.81 9.84
C PRO A 101 1.15 20.52 11.20
N LEU A 102 0.61 19.30 11.38
CA LEU A 102 -0.07 18.88 12.60
C LEU A 102 0.76 17.83 13.35
N ASP A 103 0.82 16.61 12.86
CA ASP A 103 1.73 15.60 13.38
C ASP A 103 3.00 15.60 12.54
N LYS A 104 4.07 16.13 13.14
CA LYS A 104 5.36 16.35 12.48
C LYS A 104 6.29 15.13 12.53
N THR A 105 5.85 14.00 13.10
CA THR A 105 6.63 12.77 13.07
C THR A 105 6.89 12.33 11.65
N LYS A 106 8.08 11.79 11.40
CA LYS A 106 8.51 11.32 10.08
C LYS A 106 8.60 9.81 10.11
N HIS A 107 7.70 9.16 9.40
CA HIS A 107 7.76 7.71 9.23
C HIS A 107 8.39 7.37 7.88
N THR A 108 9.28 6.37 7.87
CA THR A 108 9.87 5.84 6.62
C THR A 108 8.78 5.42 5.66
N TYR A 109 7.70 4.85 6.18
CA TYR A 109 6.49 4.48 5.46
C TYR A 109 5.87 5.66 4.67
N CYS A 110 5.73 6.84 5.30
CA CYS A 110 5.21 8.04 4.62
C CYS A 110 6.15 8.51 3.49
N GLN A 111 7.46 8.49 3.75
CA GLN A 111 8.45 8.87 2.73
C GLN A 111 8.35 7.93 1.51
N ALA A 112 8.22 6.63 1.75
CA ALA A 112 8.09 5.62 0.70
C ALA A 112 6.82 5.82 -0.14
N PHE A 113 5.66 6.07 0.50
CA PHE A 113 4.42 6.35 -0.24
C PHE A 113 4.45 7.67 -1.01
N ALA A 114 5.13 8.69 -0.50
CA ALA A 114 5.34 9.92 -1.27
C ALA A 114 6.18 9.65 -2.53
N ILE A 115 7.25 8.86 -2.43
CA ILE A 115 8.03 8.40 -3.61
C ILE A 115 7.13 7.65 -4.59
N TYR A 116 6.33 6.70 -4.09
CA TYR A 116 5.46 5.87 -4.90
C TYR A 116 4.44 6.69 -5.69
N GLY A 117 3.77 7.65 -5.03
CA GLY A 117 2.83 8.57 -5.67
C GLY A 117 3.49 9.47 -6.71
N LEU A 118 4.66 10.05 -6.39
CA LEU A 118 5.44 10.89 -7.30
C LEU A 118 5.91 10.12 -8.54
N ALA A 119 6.39 8.90 -8.36
CA ALA A 119 6.85 8.04 -9.45
C ALA A 119 5.70 7.67 -10.40
N ALA A 120 4.54 7.29 -9.88
CA ALA A 120 3.35 7.03 -10.68
C ALA A 120 2.88 8.29 -11.44
N TYR A 121 2.96 9.45 -10.80
CA TYR A 121 2.64 10.73 -11.44
C TYR A 121 3.58 11.03 -12.60
N MET A 122 4.90 10.89 -12.43
CA MET A 122 5.88 11.04 -13.49
C MET A 122 5.57 10.15 -14.71
N ARG A 123 5.21 8.88 -14.46
CA ARG A 123 4.84 7.93 -15.53
C ARG A 123 3.55 8.32 -16.26
N ALA A 124 2.63 8.96 -15.57
CA ALA A 124 1.35 9.37 -16.15
C ALA A 124 1.45 10.63 -17.03
N ILE A 125 2.27 11.59 -16.61
CA ILE A 125 2.41 12.87 -17.31
C ILE A 125 3.49 12.86 -18.40
N GLY A 126 4.57 12.07 -18.22
CA GLY A 126 5.71 11.96 -19.14
C GLY A 126 6.70 13.13 -19.04
N GLU A 127 7.90 12.93 -19.57
CA GLU A 127 9.06 13.84 -19.39
C GLU A 127 8.86 15.26 -19.95
N SER A 128 7.99 15.43 -20.92
CA SER A 128 7.70 16.75 -21.52
C SER A 128 6.78 17.64 -20.70
N ASP A 129 6.15 17.08 -19.64
CA ASP A 129 5.26 17.84 -18.78
C ASP A 129 6.06 18.71 -17.81
N PRO A 130 5.64 19.99 -17.55
CA PRO A 130 6.37 20.88 -16.64
C PRO A 130 6.47 20.37 -15.20
N ASP A 131 5.54 19.51 -14.74
CA ASP A 131 5.58 18.94 -13.40
C ASP A 131 6.55 17.76 -13.27
N TYR A 132 7.05 17.21 -14.39
CA TYR A 132 7.91 16.03 -14.36
C TYR A 132 9.22 16.27 -13.57
N ALA A 133 9.94 17.33 -13.90
CA ALA A 133 11.19 17.63 -13.23
C ALA A 133 11.02 17.93 -11.72
N PRO A 134 10.03 18.75 -11.29
CA PRO A 134 9.70 18.92 -9.86
C PRO A 134 9.34 17.60 -9.15
N ALA A 135 8.53 16.74 -9.76
CA ALA A 135 8.16 15.45 -9.18
C ALA A 135 9.38 14.52 -9.02
N ARG A 136 10.22 14.43 -10.05
CA ARG A 136 11.49 13.69 -10.03
C ARG A 136 12.42 14.15 -8.92
N ASP A 137 12.63 15.46 -8.82
CA ASP A 137 13.57 16.02 -7.87
C ASP A 137 13.11 15.78 -6.41
N LYS A 138 11.79 15.87 -6.15
CA LYS A 138 11.18 15.51 -4.87
C LYS A 138 11.33 14.01 -4.57
N ALA A 139 11.01 13.13 -5.51
CA ALA A 139 11.14 11.68 -5.32
C ALA A 139 12.59 11.27 -5.03
N MET A 140 13.56 11.83 -5.76
CA MET A 140 14.98 11.58 -5.53
C MET A 140 15.51 12.19 -4.23
N ALA A 141 14.97 13.31 -3.78
CA ALA A 141 15.31 13.88 -2.48
C ALA A 141 14.81 12.97 -1.33
N LEU A 142 13.59 12.45 -1.43
CA LEU A 142 13.04 11.49 -0.46
C LEU A 142 13.78 10.16 -0.48
N PHE A 143 14.15 9.65 -1.66
CA PHE A 143 14.99 8.47 -1.80
C PHE A 143 16.32 8.63 -1.04
N ARG A 144 17.07 9.71 -1.33
CA ARG A 144 18.33 10.00 -0.64
C ARG A 144 18.13 10.16 0.88
N LEU A 145 17.02 10.75 1.28
CA LEU A 145 16.69 10.93 2.70
C LEU A 145 16.44 9.57 3.40
N ILE A 146 15.68 8.68 2.80
CA ILE A 146 15.47 7.33 3.35
C ILE A 146 16.82 6.62 3.50
N GLU A 147 17.66 6.64 2.46
CA GLU A 147 18.94 5.95 2.46
C GLU A 147 19.97 6.54 3.45
N THR A 148 19.84 7.82 3.84
CA THR A 148 20.82 8.49 4.70
C THR A 148 20.34 8.82 6.11
N LYS A 149 19.02 8.92 6.33
CA LYS A 149 18.42 9.34 7.60
C LYS A 149 17.51 8.29 8.23
N CYS A 150 16.86 7.48 7.40
CA CYS A 150 15.92 6.47 7.87
C CYS A 150 16.51 5.04 7.82
N SER A 151 17.78 4.91 7.45
CA SER A 151 18.48 3.61 7.37
C SER A 151 19.72 3.58 8.25
N ASP A 152 20.08 2.40 8.71
CA ASP A 152 21.33 2.07 9.37
C ASP A 152 21.93 0.77 8.78
N ALA A 153 23.04 0.29 9.29
CA ALA A 153 23.67 -0.95 8.84
C ALA A 153 22.74 -2.18 8.92
N GLY A 154 21.74 -2.15 9.79
CA GLY A 154 20.72 -3.18 9.94
C GLY A 154 19.59 -3.05 8.92
N GLY A 155 19.25 -1.87 8.42
CA GLY A 155 18.14 -1.62 7.48
C GLY A 155 17.36 -0.36 7.81
N TYR A 156 16.11 -0.32 7.40
CA TYR A 156 15.26 0.85 7.60
C TYR A 156 14.64 0.87 8.98
N GLY A 157 14.73 2.01 9.67
CA GLY A 157 13.98 2.29 10.89
C GLY A 157 12.58 2.81 10.55
N GLU A 158 11.73 2.94 11.56
CA GLU A 158 10.30 3.18 11.37
C GLU A 158 9.89 4.64 11.51
N ALA A 159 10.16 5.24 12.67
CA ALA A 159 9.61 6.52 13.08
C ALA A 159 10.65 7.44 13.70
N TYR A 160 10.50 8.73 13.46
CA TYR A 160 11.46 9.76 13.86
C TYR A 160 10.75 11.05 14.25
N GLU A 161 11.38 11.80 15.15
CA GLU A 161 11.12 13.22 15.34
C GLU A 161 11.47 14.03 14.08
N PRO A 162 11.05 15.31 13.98
CA PRO A 162 11.40 16.15 12.84
C PRO A 162 12.90 16.26 12.52
N ASP A 163 13.77 16.11 13.53
CA ASP A 163 15.22 16.14 13.38
C ASP A 163 15.87 14.78 13.07
N PHE A 164 15.04 13.75 12.81
CA PHE A 164 15.42 12.36 12.59
C PHE A 164 15.97 11.63 13.82
N THR A 165 15.72 12.13 15.03
CA THR A 165 15.91 11.34 16.25
C THR A 165 14.87 10.18 16.26
N PRO A 166 15.30 8.91 16.41
CA PRO A 166 14.36 7.78 16.43
C PRO A 166 13.35 7.86 17.58
N VAL A 167 12.09 7.52 17.30
CA VAL A 167 11.01 7.43 18.30
C VAL A 167 10.28 6.08 18.20
N GLY A 168 9.37 5.84 19.14
CA GLY A 168 8.51 4.64 19.11
C GLY A 168 7.64 4.59 17.86
N ASN A 169 7.36 3.38 17.39
CA ASN A 169 6.53 3.12 16.20
C ASN A 169 5.15 2.63 16.59
N GLU A 170 4.41 3.39 17.38
CA GLU A 170 3.08 3.00 17.85
C GLU A 170 2.07 2.91 16.70
N LYS A 171 2.24 3.71 15.65
CA LYS A 171 1.31 3.77 14.51
C LYS A 171 1.34 2.53 13.59
N LEU A 172 2.49 1.84 13.53
CA LEU A 172 2.68 0.64 12.70
C LEU A 172 2.95 -0.61 13.55
N SER A 173 2.93 -0.48 14.89
CA SER A 173 3.05 -1.57 15.86
C SER A 173 1.81 -1.64 16.76
N ASP A 174 0.63 -1.40 16.20
CA ASP A 174 -0.66 -1.28 16.90
C ASP A 174 -1.28 -2.64 17.28
N ASN A 175 -0.50 -3.73 17.19
CA ASN A 175 -0.99 -5.04 17.59
C ASN A 175 -1.24 -5.10 19.11
N PRO A 176 -2.44 -5.53 19.55
CA PRO A 176 -2.82 -5.56 20.99
C PRO A 176 -1.80 -6.30 21.87
N LYS A 177 -1.14 -7.34 21.37
CA LYS A 177 -0.16 -8.11 22.14
C LYS A 177 1.15 -7.35 22.35
N LEU A 178 1.61 -6.58 21.37
CA LEU A 178 2.77 -5.70 21.53
C LEU A 178 2.42 -4.57 22.52
N MET A 179 1.23 -3.99 22.41
CA MET A 179 0.76 -2.94 23.32
C MET A 179 0.66 -3.45 24.77
N GLU A 180 0.13 -4.66 25.01
CA GLU A 180 0.10 -5.31 26.32
C GLU A 180 1.50 -5.48 26.93
N ARG A 181 2.53 -5.71 26.08
CA ARG A 181 3.93 -5.89 26.50
C ARG A 181 4.71 -4.58 26.57
N HIS A 182 4.11 -3.44 26.21
CA HIS A 182 4.78 -2.15 26.03
C HIS A 182 5.97 -2.24 25.07
N GLU A 183 5.84 -3.04 24.00
CA GLU A 183 6.84 -3.22 22.97
C GLU A 183 6.41 -2.51 21.69
N THR A 184 7.35 -1.85 21.02
CA THR A 184 7.17 -1.30 19.68
C THR A 184 8.22 -1.90 18.74
N ALA A 185 7.83 -2.19 17.53
CA ALA A 185 8.76 -2.71 16.54
C ALA A 185 9.74 -1.61 16.08
N SER A 186 11.01 -1.93 16.10
CA SER A 186 12.07 -1.06 15.52
C SER A 186 12.13 -1.20 14.01
N ARG A 187 11.64 -2.32 13.48
CA ARG A 187 11.55 -2.64 12.06
C ARG A 187 10.30 -3.46 11.79
N THR A 188 9.63 -3.17 10.69
CA THR A 188 8.46 -3.94 10.28
C THR A 188 8.62 -4.46 8.85
N MET A 189 8.04 -5.61 8.61
CA MET A 189 7.92 -6.15 7.26
C MET A 189 7.14 -5.20 6.36
N ASN A 190 6.09 -4.57 6.89
CA ASN A 190 5.21 -3.64 6.18
C ASN A 190 5.97 -2.41 5.66
N THR A 191 6.80 -1.76 6.49
CA THR A 191 7.62 -0.62 6.05
C THR A 191 8.61 -1.05 4.95
N LEU A 192 9.30 -2.18 5.11
CA LEU A 192 10.22 -2.66 4.08
C LEU A 192 9.49 -2.97 2.76
N LEU A 193 8.28 -3.54 2.82
CA LEU A 193 7.49 -3.87 1.63
C LEU A 193 7.16 -2.61 0.81
N HIS A 194 6.77 -1.53 1.48
CA HIS A 194 6.40 -0.31 0.78
C HIS A 194 7.60 0.57 0.40
N VAL A 195 8.75 0.45 1.09
CA VAL A 195 10.03 0.99 0.58
C VAL A 195 10.40 0.31 -0.72
N LEU A 196 10.33 -1.03 -0.78
CA LEU A 196 10.59 -1.80 -2.00
C LEU A 196 9.64 -1.42 -3.14
N GLU A 197 8.34 -1.30 -2.84
CA GLU A 197 7.32 -0.89 -3.81
C GLU A 197 7.60 0.51 -4.37
N GLY A 198 7.90 1.49 -3.48
CA GLY A 198 8.25 2.84 -3.88
C GLY A 198 9.50 2.90 -4.75
N TYR A 199 10.52 2.11 -4.44
CA TYR A 199 11.76 2.05 -5.22
C TYR A 199 11.56 1.37 -6.58
N ALA A 200 10.79 0.29 -6.64
CA ALA A 200 10.46 -0.36 -7.90
C ALA A 200 9.69 0.58 -8.84
N GLU A 201 8.72 1.33 -8.33
CA GLU A 201 7.95 2.29 -9.14
C GLU A 201 8.83 3.49 -9.55
N LEU A 202 9.70 3.98 -8.67
CA LEU A 202 10.65 5.05 -9.00
C LEU A 202 11.62 4.61 -10.09
N TYR A 203 12.14 3.39 -10.01
CA TYR A 203 13.02 2.83 -11.05
C TYR A 203 12.31 2.69 -12.40
N ARG A 204 11.02 2.30 -12.41
CA ARG A 204 10.21 2.27 -13.64
C ARG A 204 9.99 3.66 -14.24
N ALA A 205 9.80 4.66 -13.37
CA ALA A 205 9.60 6.05 -13.83
C ALA A 205 10.89 6.68 -14.32
N MET A 206 12.01 6.35 -13.69
CA MET A 206 13.32 6.91 -13.96
C MET A 206 14.39 5.88 -13.54
N PRO A 207 14.96 5.11 -14.47
CA PRO A 207 16.03 4.17 -14.17
C PRO A 207 17.25 4.87 -13.57
N ASP A 208 17.54 4.53 -12.31
CA ASP A 208 18.71 5.03 -11.56
C ASP A 208 19.37 3.86 -10.83
N GLU A 209 20.70 3.73 -10.95
CA GLU A 209 21.45 2.61 -10.43
C GLU A 209 21.47 2.55 -8.88
N ALA A 210 21.43 3.70 -8.20
CA ALA A 210 21.36 3.73 -6.74
C ALA A 210 19.98 3.23 -6.25
N VAL A 211 18.90 3.63 -6.92
CA VAL A 211 17.54 3.13 -6.64
C VAL A 211 17.45 1.63 -6.87
N ARG A 212 18.01 1.14 -7.99
CA ARG A 212 18.04 -0.30 -8.29
C ARG A 212 18.74 -1.09 -7.19
N ARG A 213 19.93 -0.69 -6.78
CA ARG A 213 20.71 -1.36 -5.71
C ARG A 213 20.01 -1.33 -4.37
N ALA A 214 19.40 -0.22 -3.99
CA ALA A 214 18.64 -0.13 -2.75
C ALA A 214 17.44 -1.09 -2.76
N GLY A 215 16.73 -1.20 -3.88
CA GLY A 215 15.65 -2.17 -4.06
C GLY A 215 16.14 -3.62 -4.03
N GLU A 216 17.32 -3.92 -4.59
CA GLU A 216 17.94 -5.25 -4.49
C GLU A 216 18.24 -5.62 -3.03
N VAL A 217 18.74 -4.69 -2.23
CA VAL A 217 18.96 -4.90 -0.78
C VAL A 217 17.65 -5.18 -0.04
N CYS A 218 16.55 -4.50 -0.41
CA CYS A 218 15.23 -4.80 0.14
C CYS A 218 14.79 -6.23 -0.20
N LEU A 219 14.93 -6.63 -1.46
CA LEU A 219 14.62 -7.99 -1.93
C LEU A 219 15.43 -9.07 -1.17
N GLU A 220 16.74 -8.86 -1.02
CA GLU A 220 17.61 -9.78 -0.26
C GLU A 220 17.17 -9.91 1.21
N ARG A 221 16.71 -8.82 1.84
CA ARG A 221 16.19 -8.85 3.20
C ARG A 221 14.89 -9.65 3.32
N PHE A 222 13.98 -9.52 2.36
CA PHE A 222 12.80 -10.38 2.34
C PHE A 222 13.17 -11.85 2.29
N LEU A 223 14.07 -12.23 1.38
CA LEU A 223 14.44 -13.61 1.18
C LEU A 223 15.21 -14.21 2.37
N ASN A 224 16.17 -13.45 2.92
CA ASN A 224 17.15 -14.00 3.86
C ASN A 224 16.82 -13.72 5.35
N VAL A 225 15.93 -12.74 5.63
CA VAL A 225 15.66 -12.27 6.99
C VAL A 225 14.17 -12.40 7.35
N MET A 226 13.29 -11.90 6.49
CA MET A 226 11.85 -11.83 6.85
C MET A 226 11.09 -13.11 6.51
N TYR A 227 11.49 -13.82 5.45
CA TYR A 227 10.85 -15.06 5.07
C TYR A 227 11.24 -16.22 5.99
N ASN A 228 10.24 -16.83 6.60
CA ASN A 228 10.40 -18.04 7.40
C ASN A 228 9.95 -19.26 6.57
N PRO A 229 10.88 -20.00 5.94
CA PRO A 229 10.52 -21.12 5.07
C PRO A 229 9.87 -22.28 5.81
N SER A 230 10.20 -22.50 7.09
CA SER A 230 9.60 -23.57 7.89
C SER A 230 8.13 -23.28 8.23
N LYS A 231 7.78 -22.02 8.40
CA LYS A 231 6.41 -21.55 8.64
C LYS A 231 5.70 -21.14 7.36
N ARG A 232 6.40 -21.05 6.22
CA ARG A 232 5.86 -20.60 4.92
C ARG A 232 5.11 -19.26 5.04
N ARG A 233 5.76 -18.27 5.72
CA ARG A 233 5.20 -16.93 5.96
C ARG A 233 6.30 -15.90 6.09
N LEU A 234 5.94 -14.64 6.09
CA LEU A 234 6.79 -13.55 6.57
C LEU A 234 6.59 -13.36 8.08
N GLU A 235 7.66 -13.09 8.81
CA GLU A 235 7.56 -12.54 10.16
C GLU A 235 7.28 -11.03 10.06
N VAL A 236 6.55 -10.45 11.00
CA VAL A 236 5.94 -9.11 10.83
C VAL A 236 6.67 -8.01 11.60
N PHE A 237 6.92 -8.22 12.89
CA PHE A 237 7.45 -7.22 13.82
C PHE A 237 8.81 -7.66 14.35
N TYR A 238 9.78 -6.75 14.32
CA TYR A 238 11.15 -7.04 14.73
C TYR A 238 11.72 -5.99 15.68
N ASP A 239 12.62 -6.44 16.55
CA ASP A 239 13.55 -5.56 17.21
C ASP A 239 14.63 -5.06 16.24
N ARG A 240 15.59 -4.28 16.76
CA ARG A 240 16.68 -3.72 15.95
C ARG A 240 17.60 -4.78 15.34
N ASP A 241 17.71 -5.95 15.98
CA ASP A 241 18.57 -7.07 15.59
C ASP A 241 17.83 -8.13 14.75
N TYR A 242 16.62 -7.81 14.26
CA TYR A 242 15.74 -8.71 13.51
C TYR A 242 15.27 -9.96 14.26
N ARG A 243 15.13 -9.88 15.58
CA ARG A 243 14.39 -10.91 16.33
C ARG A 243 12.92 -10.63 16.20
N SER A 244 12.15 -11.65 15.82
CA SER A 244 10.70 -11.56 15.75
C SER A 244 10.12 -11.33 17.16
N LEU A 245 9.31 -10.28 17.31
CA LEU A 245 8.69 -9.89 18.58
C LEU A 245 7.38 -10.64 18.83
N LEU A 246 6.75 -11.20 17.81
CA LEU A 246 5.41 -11.78 17.91
C LEU A 246 5.28 -12.99 16.99
N ASP A 247 4.76 -14.10 17.51
CA ASP A 247 4.35 -15.23 16.67
C ASP A 247 3.03 -14.91 15.99
N MET A 248 3.15 -14.33 14.81
CA MET A 248 2.02 -13.82 14.02
C MET A 248 2.18 -14.19 12.56
N GLN A 249 1.08 -14.48 11.89
CA GLN A 249 0.97 -14.50 10.43
C GLN A 249 -0.13 -13.52 10.01
N SER A 250 0.23 -12.47 9.30
CA SER A 250 -0.71 -11.60 8.63
C SER A 250 -1.01 -12.15 7.24
N PHE A 251 -2.17 -12.74 7.06
CA PHE A 251 -2.54 -13.33 5.77
C PHE A 251 -2.64 -12.28 4.67
N GLY A 252 -3.11 -11.08 5.02
CA GLY A 252 -3.17 -9.96 4.10
C GLY A 252 -1.80 -9.53 3.59
N HIS A 253 -0.83 -9.39 4.49
CA HIS A 253 0.52 -9.00 4.08
C HIS A 253 1.27 -10.12 3.35
N ASP A 254 1.09 -11.39 3.74
CA ASP A 254 1.70 -12.50 3.01
C ASP A 254 1.21 -12.58 1.56
N ILE A 255 -0.12 -12.40 1.34
CA ILE A 255 -0.66 -12.42 -0.03
C ILE A 255 -0.28 -11.17 -0.82
N GLU A 256 -0.22 -9.99 -0.19
CA GLU A 256 0.28 -8.76 -0.80
C GLU A 256 1.76 -8.89 -1.19
N ALA A 257 2.59 -9.35 -0.27
CA ALA A 257 4.02 -9.58 -0.53
C ALA A 257 4.26 -10.62 -1.64
N SER A 258 3.39 -11.61 -1.78
CA SER A 258 3.52 -12.66 -2.80
C SER A 258 3.52 -12.12 -4.24
N TRP A 259 2.93 -10.96 -4.48
CA TRP A 259 2.95 -10.34 -5.80
C TRP A 259 3.81 -9.07 -5.85
N LEU A 260 3.87 -8.26 -4.78
CA LEU A 260 4.72 -7.05 -4.75
C LEU A 260 6.21 -7.39 -4.84
N ILE A 261 6.66 -8.42 -4.12
CA ILE A 261 8.06 -8.86 -4.18
C ILE A 261 8.40 -9.40 -5.56
N TRP A 262 7.48 -10.14 -6.20
CA TRP A 262 7.69 -10.63 -7.55
C TRP A 262 7.75 -9.48 -8.57
N ASP A 263 6.81 -8.55 -8.51
CA ASP A 263 6.78 -7.35 -9.35
C ASP A 263 8.06 -6.49 -9.23
N ALA A 264 8.57 -6.36 -8.01
CA ALA A 264 9.85 -5.69 -7.77
C ALA A 264 11.05 -6.50 -8.30
N ALA A 265 11.05 -7.82 -8.13
CA ALA A 265 12.11 -8.67 -8.64
C ALA A 265 12.17 -8.66 -10.19
N GLU A 266 11.02 -8.65 -10.86
CA GLU A 266 10.97 -8.46 -12.33
C GLU A 266 11.51 -7.11 -12.77
N THR A 267 11.28 -6.08 -11.97
CA THR A 267 11.69 -4.71 -12.28
C THR A 267 13.19 -4.47 -12.06
N LEU A 268 13.72 -4.99 -10.96
CA LEU A 268 15.04 -4.62 -10.44
C LEU A 268 16.13 -5.65 -10.74
N LEU A 269 15.75 -6.94 -10.90
CA LEU A 269 16.71 -8.02 -11.04
C LEU A 269 16.80 -8.55 -12.48
N PRO A 270 18.00 -8.98 -12.92
CA PRO A 270 18.13 -9.77 -14.12
C PRO A 270 17.40 -11.12 -13.95
N GLU A 271 16.90 -11.68 -15.03
CA GLU A 271 16.11 -12.93 -15.00
C GLU A 271 16.82 -14.09 -14.27
N SER A 272 18.14 -14.20 -14.45
CA SER A 272 18.96 -15.23 -13.79
C SER A 272 18.86 -15.24 -12.25
N ASN A 273 18.48 -14.13 -11.64
CA ASN A 273 18.49 -13.93 -10.20
C ASN A 273 17.09 -14.02 -9.58
N ARG A 274 16.02 -14.24 -10.37
CA ARG A 274 14.63 -14.17 -9.90
C ARG A 274 14.11 -15.47 -9.29
N ALA A 275 14.72 -16.62 -9.60
CA ALA A 275 14.21 -17.94 -9.19
C ALA A 275 13.93 -18.11 -7.68
N PRO A 276 14.78 -17.63 -6.75
CA PRO A 276 14.48 -17.73 -5.31
C PRO A 276 13.22 -16.95 -4.90
N TYR A 277 12.99 -15.78 -5.51
CA TYR A 277 11.82 -14.93 -5.25
C TYR A 277 10.55 -15.56 -5.81
N LEU A 278 10.62 -16.15 -7.01
CA LEU A 278 9.51 -16.92 -7.58
C LEU A 278 9.03 -18.01 -6.62
N HIS A 279 9.99 -18.81 -6.10
CA HIS A 279 9.66 -19.88 -5.16
C HIS A 279 9.02 -19.33 -3.87
N MET A 280 9.61 -18.31 -3.28
CA MET A 280 9.06 -17.66 -2.07
C MET A 280 7.66 -17.12 -2.29
N CYS A 281 7.43 -16.36 -3.37
CA CYS A 281 6.14 -15.73 -3.67
C CYS A 281 5.04 -16.76 -3.88
N LEU A 282 5.30 -17.84 -4.64
CA LEU A 282 4.34 -18.93 -4.81
C LEU A 282 4.08 -19.66 -3.49
N THR A 283 5.11 -19.89 -2.67
CA THR A 283 4.94 -20.53 -1.36
C THR A 283 4.09 -19.71 -0.40
N LEU A 284 4.23 -18.38 -0.40
CA LEU A 284 3.39 -17.47 0.38
C LEU A 284 1.92 -17.54 -0.09
N ALA A 285 1.68 -17.42 -1.40
CA ALA A 285 0.33 -17.48 -1.95
C ALA A 285 -0.36 -18.83 -1.67
N GLU A 286 0.37 -19.95 -1.79
CA GLU A 286 -0.15 -21.29 -1.47
C GLU A 286 -0.47 -21.43 0.01
N ALA A 287 0.42 -20.98 0.90
CA ALA A 287 0.21 -21.06 2.34
C ALA A 287 -1.02 -20.25 2.79
N VAL A 288 -1.20 -19.04 2.25
CA VAL A 288 -2.38 -18.21 2.53
C VAL A 288 -3.64 -18.88 2.01
N ARG A 289 -3.63 -19.40 0.78
CA ARG A 289 -4.78 -20.12 0.21
C ARG A 289 -5.20 -21.31 1.06
N GLU A 290 -4.23 -22.11 1.52
CA GLU A 290 -4.48 -23.31 2.29
C GLU A 290 -5.01 -23.03 3.69
N ARG A 291 -4.53 -21.95 4.33
CA ARG A 291 -4.77 -21.66 5.75
C ARG A 291 -5.95 -20.74 6.01
N ALA A 292 -6.20 -19.81 5.13
CA ALA A 292 -7.07 -18.67 5.43
C ALA A 292 -8.13 -18.35 4.36
N PHE A 293 -8.00 -18.89 3.14
CA PHE A 293 -8.95 -18.59 2.08
C PHE A 293 -10.19 -19.49 2.17
N THR A 294 -11.36 -18.84 2.27
CA THR A 294 -12.66 -19.50 2.46
C THR A 294 -13.67 -19.05 1.40
N ALA A 295 -14.87 -19.61 1.43
CA ALA A 295 -16.00 -19.14 0.60
C ALA A 295 -16.46 -17.71 0.98
N HIS A 296 -16.01 -17.21 2.13
CA HIS A 296 -16.29 -15.88 2.65
C HIS A 296 -15.06 -14.96 2.62
N GLY A 297 -14.17 -15.16 1.64
CA GLY A 297 -12.95 -14.38 1.48
C GLY A 297 -11.81 -14.82 2.37
N LEU A 298 -10.78 -13.97 2.45
CA LEU A 298 -9.58 -14.22 3.25
C LEU A 298 -9.76 -13.73 4.68
N GLU A 299 -9.36 -14.56 5.65
CA GLU A 299 -9.27 -14.19 7.06
C GLU A 299 -8.14 -13.18 7.29
N ASN A 300 -8.20 -12.44 8.41
CA ASN A 300 -7.27 -11.35 8.66
C ASN A 300 -5.87 -11.87 9.01
N GLU A 301 -5.75 -12.53 10.16
CA GLU A 301 -4.45 -12.92 10.71
C GLU A 301 -4.58 -14.05 11.73
N ILE A 302 -3.44 -14.62 12.12
CA ILE A 302 -3.32 -15.52 13.25
C ILE A 302 -2.22 -15.01 14.18
N VAL A 303 -2.54 -14.80 15.46
CA VAL A 303 -1.63 -14.30 16.48
C VAL A 303 -1.56 -15.31 17.63
N GLU A 304 -0.37 -15.82 17.92
CA GLU A 304 -0.13 -16.81 19.00
C GLU A 304 -1.12 -18.00 18.94
N GLY A 305 -1.40 -18.46 17.71
CA GLY A 305 -2.30 -19.59 17.46
C GLY A 305 -3.80 -19.24 17.43
N LYS A 306 -4.18 -17.98 17.68
CA LYS A 306 -5.58 -17.55 17.63
C LYS A 306 -5.87 -16.82 16.32
N VAL A 307 -6.85 -17.32 15.56
CA VAL A 307 -7.29 -16.71 14.30
C VAL A 307 -8.20 -15.53 14.55
N ASP A 308 -7.93 -14.42 13.87
CA ASP A 308 -8.88 -13.32 13.70
C ASP A 308 -9.69 -13.53 12.42
N HIS A 309 -10.96 -13.85 12.60
CA HIS A 309 -11.91 -14.12 11.52
C HIS A 309 -12.55 -12.86 10.93
N THR A 310 -12.12 -11.67 11.34
CA THR A 310 -12.53 -10.41 10.71
C THR A 310 -12.11 -10.40 9.24
N ARG A 311 -12.92 -9.81 8.39
CA ARG A 311 -12.58 -9.61 6.97
C ARG A 311 -12.28 -8.12 6.77
N VAL A 312 -11.02 -7.79 6.42
CA VAL A 312 -10.57 -6.42 6.22
C VAL A 312 -10.53 -6.12 4.72
N TRP A 313 -11.00 -4.97 4.31
CA TRP A 313 -11.19 -4.56 2.91
C TRP A 313 -9.94 -4.71 2.03
N TRP A 314 -8.78 -4.24 2.51
CA TRP A 314 -7.54 -4.30 1.74
C TRP A 314 -7.03 -5.74 1.58
N VAL A 315 -7.20 -6.56 2.60
CA VAL A 315 -6.85 -7.99 2.57
C VAL A 315 -7.59 -8.71 1.44
N GLN A 316 -8.86 -8.34 1.23
CA GLN A 316 -9.68 -8.94 0.16
C GLN A 316 -9.20 -8.50 -1.23
N ALA A 317 -8.81 -7.22 -1.39
CA ALA A 317 -8.28 -6.71 -2.65
C ALA A 317 -6.93 -7.37 -2.99
N GLU A 318 -6.04 -7.48 -2.01
CA GLU A 318 -4.71 -8.10 -2.20
C GLU A 318 -4.80 -9.59 -2.51
N THR A 319 -5.82 -10.27 -1.99
CA THR A 319 -6.09 -11.67 -2.33
C THR A 319 -6.35 -11.87 -3.83
N VAL A 320 -7.11 -10.96 -4.45
CA VAL A 320 -7.33 -10.99 -5.90
C VAL A 320 -6.00 -10.88 -6.66
N LEU A 321 -5.13 -9.95 -6.23
CA LEU A 321 -3.84 -9.70 -6.88
C LEU A 321 -2.85 -10.85 -6.67
N GLY A 322 -2.73 -11.37 -5.47
CA GLY A 322 -1.84 -12.50 -5.20
C GLY A 322 -2.24 -13.76 -5.96
N PHE A 323 -3.55 -14.01 -6.10
CA PHE A 323 -4.04 -15.14 -6.90
C PHE A 323 -3.90 -14.90 -8.41
N LEU A 324 -4.08 -13.68 -8.88
CA LEU A 324 -3.81 -13.32 -10.28
C LEU A 324 -2.33 -13.52 -10.61
N ASN A 325 -1.43 -13.03 -9.77
CA ASN A 325 0.01 -13.23 -9.93
C ASN A 325 0.39 -14.72 -9.94
N ALA A 326 -0.17 -15.52 -9.01
CA ALA A 326 0.06 -16.97 -9.01
C ALA A 326 -0.46 -17.66 -10.29
N TYR A 327 -1.55 -17.16 -10.88
CA TYR A 327 -2.01 -17.62 -12.18
C TYR A 327 -1.01 -17.31 -13.29
N GLU A 328 -0.51 -16.10 -13.35
CA GLU A 328 0.46 -15.66 -14.36
C GLU A 328 1.76 -16.46 -14.28
N LEU A 329 2.23 -16.73 -13.06
CA LEU A 329 3.45 -17.48 -12.81
C LEU A 329 3.34 -18.98 -13.13
N THR A 330 2.15 -19.57 -12.97
CA THR A 330 1.99 -21.03 -13.05
C THR A 330 1.16 -21.49 -14.24
N GLY A 331 0.35 -20.62 -14.85
CA GLY A 331 -0.65 -20.97 -15.84
C GLY A 331 -1.83 -21.79 -15.29
N ALA A 332 -1.87 -22.08 -13.98
CA ALA A 332 -2.87 -22.93 -13.38
C ALA A 332 -4.22 -22.18 -13.20
N SER A 333 -5.20 -22.51 -14.03
CA SER A 333 -6.53 -21.85 -14.07
C SER A 333 -7.29 -21.83 -12.73
N THR A 334 -6.90 -22.68 -11.78
CA THR A 334 -7.49 -22.67 -10.43
C THR A 334 -7.26 -21.34 -9.72
N TRP A 335 -6.08 -20.74 -9.87
CA TRP A 335 -5.77 -19.45 -9.30
C TRP A 335 -6.64 -18.33 -9.87
N LEU A 336 -6.81 -18.31 -11.20
CA LEU A 336 -7.68 -17.33 -11.85
C LEU A 336 -9.13 -17.46 -11.38
N ARG A 337 -9.67 -18.68 -11.32
CA ARG A 337 -11.03 -18.90 -10.80
C ARG A 337 -11.19 -18.45 -9.35
N GLN A 338 -10.15 -18.60 -8.52
CA GLN A 338 -10.17 -18.12 -7.13
C GLN A 338 -10.11 -16.59 -7.05
N ALA A 339 -9.30 -15.92 -7.90
CA ALA A 339 -9.31 -14.47 -8.02
C ALA A 339 -10.69 -13.93 -8.44
N GLU A 340 -11.32 -14.55 -9.44
CA GLU A 340 -12.69 -14.20 -9.87
C GLU A 340 -13.73 -14.42 -8.77
N ALA A 341 -13.64 -15.53 -8.04
CA ALA A 341 -14.53 -15.83 -6.91
C ALA A 341 -14.35 -14.83 -5.77
N GLN A 342 -13.11 -14.44 -5.49
CA GLN A 342 -12.79 -13.43 -4.50
C GLN A 342 -13.34 -12.05 -4.87
N PHE A 343 -13.21 -11.64 -6.12
CA PHE A 343 -13.79 -10.39 -6.59
C PHE A 343 -15.34 -10.42 -6.56
N ALA A 344 -15.94 -11.55 -6.90
CA ALA A 344 -17.39 -11.72 -6.75
C ALA A 344 -17.85 -11.63 -5.29
N TYR A 345 -17.04 -12.14 -4.35
CA TYR A 345 -17.28 -11.97 -2.91
C TYR A 345 -17.20 -10.50 -2.51
N ILE A 346 -16.15 -9.79 -2.93
CA ILE A 346 -15.97 -8.34 -2.67
C ILE A 346 -17.21 -7.57 -3.13
N ARG A 347 -17.65 -7.77 -4.37
CA ARG A 347 -18.81 -7.07 -4.92
C ARG A 347 -20.09 -7.30 -4.14
N ARG A 348 -20.27 -8.49 -3.61
CA ARG A 348 -21.47 -8.87 -2.86
C ARG A 348 -21.45 -8.40 -1.41
N ALA A 349 -20.29 -8.42 -0.76
CA ALA A 349 -20.18 -8.27 0.68
C ALA A 349 -19.53 -6.96 1.12
N PHE A 350 -18.55 -6.47 0.37
CA PHE A 350 -17.77 -5.27 0.78
C PHE A 350 -18.25 -3.98 0.13
N VAL A 351 -18.78 -4.03 -1.08
CA VAL A 351 -19.29 -2.82 -1.74
C VAL A 351 -20.51 -2.32 -0.97
N ASP A 352 -20.42 -1.12 -0.44
CA ASP A 352 -21.52 -0.47 0.26
C ASP A 352 -22.61 -0.07 -0.75
N PRO A 353 -23.85 -0.57 -0.64
CA PRO A 353 -24.90 -0.29 -1.59
C PRO A 353 -25.51 1.13 -1.46
N ARG A 354 -25.11 1.90 -0.44
CA ARG A 354 -25.61 3.24 -0.24
C ARG A 354 -25.09 4.19 -1.33
N PRO A 355 -25.90 5.16 -1.79
CA PRO A 355 -25.46 6.16 -2.77
C PRO A 355 -24.23 6.94 -2.28
N ASN A 356 -23.31 7.24 -3.17
CA ASN A 356 -22.06 7.96 -2.86
C ASN A 356 -21.21 7.29 -1.77
N SER A 357 -21.15 5.98 -1.78
CA SER A 357 -20.27 5.19 -0.93
C SER A 357 -19.32 4.33 -1.77
N GLU A 358 -18.42 3.63 -1.10
CA GLU A 358 -17.39 2.79 -1.70
C GLU A 358 -17.42 1.39 -1.06
N TRP A 359 -16.41 0.97 -0.33
CA TRP A 359 -16.37 -0.31 0.37
C TRP A 359 -16.46 -0.08 1.88
N PHE A 360 -17.10 -1.01 2.58
CA PHE A 360 -16.98 -1.08 4.04
C PHE A 360 -15.53 -1.34 4.44
N TRP A 361 -15.14 -0.84 5.62
CA TRP A 361 -13.79 -1.02 6.16
C TRP A 361 -13.50 -2.49 6.49
N SER A 362 -14.43 -3.14 7.16
CA SER A 362 -14.34 -4.56 7.51
C SER A 362 -15.71 -5.17 7.72
N LEU A 363 -15.72 -6.51 7.70
CA LEU A 363 -16.87 -7.32 8.07
C LEU A 363 -16.50 -8.19 9.28
N THR A 364 -17.47 -8.44 10.13
CA THR A 364 -17.34 -9.43 11.22
C THR A 364 -17.23 -10.84 10.64
N GLU A 365 -16.91 -11.83 11.45
CA GLU A 365 -16.93 -13.25 11.07
C GLU A 365 -18.27 -13.67 10.43
N SER A 366 -19.38 -13.14 10.93
CA SER A 366 -20.72 -13.40 10.39
C SER A 366 -21.05 -12.62 9.11
N GLY A 367 -20.13 -11.78 8.59
CA GLY A 367 -20.30 -11.03 7.35
C GLY A 367 -21.08 -9.72 7.52
N VAL A 368 -21.27 -9.23 8.74
CA VAL A 368 -21.91 -7.94 9.01
C VAL A 368 -20.86 -6.82 8.92
N PRO A 369 -21.12 -5.72 8.19
CA PRO A 369 -20.25 -4.56 8.19
C PRO A 369 -20.03 -4.01 9.61
N THR A 370 -18.79 -3.64 9.90
CA THR A 370 -18.48 -2.91 11.13
C THR A 370 -18.80 -1.42 10.96
N ASP A 371 -18.96 -0.72 12.07
CA ASP A 371 -19.26 0.74 12.11
C ASP A 371 -18.00 1.63 11.96
N LYS A 372 -16.90 1.04 11.44
CA LYS A 372 -15.68 1.78 11.16
C LYS A 372 -15.90 2.81 10.04
N PRO A 373 -15.10 3.89 10.01
CA PRO A 373 -15.22 4.95 9.00
C PRO A 373 -15.04 4.39 7.57
N ILE A 374 -15.70 5.05 6.61
CA ILE A 374 -15.55 4.73 5.19
C ILE A 374 -14.22 5.28 4.65
N VAL A 375 -13.77 6.41 5.18
CA VAL A 375 -12.45 7.01 4.87
C VAL A 375 -11.75 7.39 6.16
N GLU A 376 -10.49 7.08 6.26
CA GLU A 376 -9.56 7.56 7.30
C GLU A 376 -8.12 7.43 6.77
N GLU A 377 -7.10 7.74 7.57
CA GLU A 377 -5.70 7.79 7.11
C GLU A 377 -5.23 6.53 6.35
N TRP A 378 -5.69 5.35 6.78
CA TRP A 378 -5.33 4.06 6.19
C TRP A 378 -6.27 3.63 5.08
N LYS A 379 -7.58 3.90 5.22
CA LYS A 379 -8.58 3.52 4.23
C LYS A 379 -8.76 4.59 3.17
N CYS A 380 -8.12 4.35 2.04
CA CYS A 380 -8.00 5.21 0.87
C CYS A 380 -8.14 4.38 -0.43
N PRO A 381 -8.16 4.98 -1.62
CA PRO A 381 -8.46 4.25 -2.86
C PRO A 381 -7.33 3.34 -3.37
N TYR A 382 -6.28 3.15 -2.61
CA TYR A 382 -5.07 2.48 -3.06
C TYR A 382 -5.28 0.98 -3.36
N HIS A 383 -5.65 0.16 -2.38
CA HIS A 383 -5.74 -1.30 -2.56
C HIS A 383 -6.85 -1.70 -3.54
N ASN A 384 -8.04 -1.12 -3.44
CA ASN A 384 -9.17 -1.48 -4.28
C ASN A 384 -9.03 -0.95 -5.71
N SER A 385 -8.51 0.26 -5.92
CA SER A 385 -8.21 0.74 -7.26
C SER A 385 -7.02 0.01 -7.88
N ARG A 386 -5.97 -0.29 -7.08
CA ARG A 386 -4.81 -1.07 -7.52
C ARG A 386 -5.23 -2.46 -7.99
N MET A 387 -6.10 -3.13 -7.24
CA MET A 387 -6.69 -4.39 -7.66
C MET A 387 -7.35 -4.28 -9.05
N CYS A 388 -8.23 -3.32 -9.24
CA CYS A 388 -8.90 -3.14 -10.53
C CYS A 388 -7.92 -2.79 -11.66
N LEU A 389 -7.01 -1.85 -11.41
CA LEU A 389 -6.03 -1.39 -12.40
C LEU A 389 -5.07 -2.50 -12.85
N ARG A 390 -4.57 -3.29 -11.89
CA ARG A 390 -3.68 -4.42 -12.21
C ARG A 390 -4.43 -5.53 -12.98
N VAL A 391 -5.66 -5.85 -12.60
CA VAL A 391 -6.49 -6.78 -13.38
C VAL A 391 -6.70 -6.28 -14.82
N MET A 392 -6.88 -4.96 -15.00
CA MET A 392 -7.03 -4.36 -16.34
C MET A 392 -5.73 -4.40 -17.16
N GLU A 393 -4.57 -4.29 -16.54
CA GLU A 393 -3.26 -4.35 -17.21
C GLU A 393 -2.87 -5.79 -17.58
N HIS A 394 -3.15 -6.76 -16.72
CA HIS A 394 -2.63 -8.12 -16.82
C HIS A 394 -3.56 -9.11 -17.52
N LEU A 395 -4.86 -8.84 -17.58
CA LEU A 395 -5.81 -9.68 -18.32
C LEU A 395 -6.20 -8.99 -19.64
N ALA A 396 -5.90 -9.65 -20.76
CA ALA A 396 -6.23 -9.20 -22.12
C ALA A 396 -7.75 -9.16 -22.38
#